data_4b6abf0de711bf615901d3dbbddf3adf
#
_entry.id   4b6abf0de711bf615901d3dbbddf3adf
#
_cell.length_a   1.000
_cell.length_b   1.000
_cell.length_c   1.000
_cell.angle_alpha   90.00
_cell.angle_beta   90.00
_cell.angle_gamma   90.00
#
_symmetry.space_group_name_H-M   'P 1'
#
loop_
_entity.id
_entity.type
_entity.pdbx_description
1 polymer ?
#
loop_
_entity_poly.entity_id
_entity_poly.type
_entity_poly.pdbx_seq_one_letter_code
_entity_poly.pdbx_strand_id
1 'polypeptide(L)'
;MYITVNNVRLYYEVTGSGAPLVMVHGNGETHEIFDRAVPLLAEHFTCYLLDSRGHGLSQKVEEYHYEDMAEDVFQFIQALGLEHVT
;
A
#
# COMPACT_ATOMS: atom_id res chain seq x y z
N MET A 1 8.02 6.14 -2.35
CA MET A 1 8.64 5.16 -3.27
C MET A 1 7.62 4.67 -4.26
N TYR A 2 8.06 4.25 -5.43
CA TYR A 2 7.17 3.74 -6.48
C TYR A 2 7.52 2.32 -6.83
N ILE A 3 6.49 1.55 -7.20
CA ILE A 3 6.64 0.20 -7.71
C ILE A 3 5.61 -0.01 -8.82
N THR A 4 6.01 -0.72 -9.88
CA THR A 4 5.07 -1.06 -10.96
C THR A 4 4.69 -2.53 -10.82
N VAL A 5 3.43 -2.79 -10.55
CA VAL A 5 2.86 -4.13 -10.49
C VAL A 5 1.52 -4.11 -11.21
N ASN A 6 1.11 -5.24 -11.77
CA ASN A 6 -0.19 -5.37 -12.44
C ASN A 6 -0.42 -4.23 -13.46
N ASN A 7 0.65 -3.84 -14.18
CA ASN A 7 0.62 -2.78 -15.20
C ASN A 7 0.23 -1.39 -14.68
N VAL A 8 0.44 -1.13 -13.39
CA VAL A 8 0.17 0.17 -12.81
C VAL A 8 1.32 0.58 -11.90
N ARG A 9 1.65 1.87 -11.90
CA ARG A 9 2.67 2.40 -11.00
C ARG A 9 2.00 2.90 -9.72
N LEU A 10 2.38 2.28 -8.61
CA LEU A 10 1.83 2.59 -7.30
C LEU A 10 2.86 3.31 -6.45
N TYR A 11 2.37 4.25 -5.65
CA TYR A 11 3.19 4.93 -4.63
C TYR A 11 3.00 4.25 -3.29
N TYR A 12 4.09 4.09 -2.53
CA TYR A 12 4.01 3.57 -1.18
C TYR A 12 5.10 4.16 -0.30
N GLU A 13 4.88 4.14 1.01
CA GLU A 13 5.87 4.53 2.00
C GLU A 13 6.12 3.37 2.95
N VAL A 14 7.34 3.29 3.47
CA VAL A 14 7.75 2.24 4.41
C VAL A 14 8.32 2.89 5.65
N THR A 15 7.86 2.47 6.82
CA THR A 15 8.39 2.97 8.09
C THR A 15 8.26 1.90 9.17
N GLY A 16 9.14 1.95 10.17
CA GLY A 16 9.11 1.05 11.29
C GLY A 16 9.99 -0.18 11.13
N SER A 17 9.83 -1.11 12.06
CA SER A 17 10.57 -2.37 12.03
C SER A 17 9.73 -3.45 12.68
N GLY A 18 9.92 -4.69 12.24
CA GLY A 18 9.18 -5.84 12.70
C GLY A 18 8.47 -6.53 11.55
N ALA A 19 7.45 -7.33 11.88
CA ALA A 19 6.69 -8.06 10.87
C ALA A 19 5.99 -7.10 9.90
N PRO A 20 5.82 -7.48 8.63
CA PRO A 20 5.19 -6.60 7.64
C PRO A 20 3.71 -6.36 7.94
N LEU A 21 3.31 -5.09 7.83
CA LEU A 21 1.92 -4.67 7.93
C LEU A 21 1.61 -3.82 6.70
N VAL A 22 0.75 -4.31 5.82
CA VAL A 22 0.34 -3.58 4.63
C VAL A 22 -0.95 -2.84 4.93
N MET A 23 -0.94 -1.53 4.76
CA MET A 23 -2.06 -0.65 5.11
C MET A 23 -2.67 -0.09 3.84
N VAL A 24 -3.96 -0.40 3.63
CA VAL A 24 -4.71 -0.01 2.43
C VAL A 24 -5.88 0.87 2.85
N HIS A 25 -5.93 2.07 2.29
CA HIS A 25 -6.95 3.07 2.62
C HIS A 25 -8.30 2.76 1.94
N GLY A 26 -9.33 3.48 2.35
CA GLY A 26 -10.63 3.38 1.73
C GLY A 26 -10.76 4.17 0.44
N ASN A 27 -11.89 3.99 -0.24
CA ASN A 27 -12.18 4.67 -1.50
C ASN A 27 -12.24 6.18 -1.29
N GLY A 28 -11.53 6.92 -2.16
CA GLY A 28 -11.47 8.38 -2.07
C GLY A 28 -10.47 8.91 -1.07
N GLU A 29 -9.68 8.03 -0.44
CA GLU A 29 -8.68 8.41 0.56
C GLU A 29 -7.27 8.22 0.00
N THR A 30 -6.25 8.42 0.83
CA THR A 30 -4.85 8.16 0.49
C THR A 30 -4.16 7.55 1.70
N HIS A 31 -2.88 7.16 1.54
CA HIS A 31 -2.08 6.61 2.63
C HIS A 31 -2.01 7.56 3.85
N GLU A 32 -2.27 8.84 3.66
CA GLU A 32 -2.15 9.83 4.72
C GLU A 32 -3.19 9.67 5.83
N ILE A 33 -4.27 8.90 5.61
CA ILE A 33 -5.25 8.64 6.66
C ILE A 33 -4.65 7.89 7.84
N PHE A 34 -3.49 7.23 7.63
CA PHE A 34 -2.84 6.44 8.68
C PHE A 34 -1.83 7.24 9.50
N ASP A 35 -1.64 8.53 9.23
CA ASP A 35 -0.58 9.34 9.85
C ASP A 35 -0.61 9.32 11.38
N ARG A 36 -1.79 9.20 11.99
CA ARG A 36 -1.90 9.15 13.45
C ARG A 36 -1.59 7.77 14.01
N ALA A 37 -1.91 6.72 13.28
CA ALA A 37 -1.72 5.34 13.74
C ALA A 37 -0.29 4.86 13.54
N VAL A 38 0.39 5.36 12.50
CA VAL A 38 1.70 4.86 12.11
C VAL A 38 2.76 4.97 13.21
N PRO A 39 2.88 6.09 13.96
CA PRO A 39 3.90 6.14 15.01
C PRO A 39 3.79 5.04 16.06
N LEU A 40 2.56 4.60 16.37
CA LEU A 40 2.35 3.51 17.32
C LEU A 40 2.61 2.15 16.67
N LEU A 41 2.12 1.95 15.45
CA LEU A 41 2.28 0.68 14.74
C LEU A 41 3.72 0.43 14.32
N ALA A 42 4.46 1.46 13.98
CA ALA A 42 5.84 1.35 13.53
C ALA A 42 6.81 0.89 14.63
N GLU A 43 6.39 0.93 15.90
CA GLU A 43 7.18 0.38 16.98
C GLU A 43 7.22 -1.15 16.93
N HIS A 44 6.21 -1.77 16.31
CA HIS A 44 6.04 -3.23 16.31
C HIS A 44 6.04 -3.84 14.91
N PHE A 45 5.79 -3.03 13.89
CA PHE A 45 5.62 -3.50 12.51
C PHE A 45 6.45 -2.67 11.54
N THR A 46 6.85 -3.31 10.45
CA THR A 46 7.29 -2.57 9.26
C THR A 46 6.03 -2.22 8.48
N CYS A 47 5.66 -0.96 8.50
CA CYS A 47 4.41 -0.48 7.90
C CYS A 47 4.64 -0.10 6.44
N TYR A 48 3.87 -0.69 5.55
CA TYR A 48 3.86 -0.37 4.12
C TYR A 48 2.54 0.34 3.83
N LEU A 49 2.62 1.64 3.58
CA LEU A 49 1.44 2.49 3.36
C LEU A 49 1.26 2.68 1.85
N LEU A 50 0.26 2.05 1.29
CA LEU A 50 0.04 2.01 -0.15
C LEU A 50 -1.06 2.98 -0.56
N ASP A 51 -0.81 3.77 -1.62
CA ASP A 51 -1.87 4.48 -2.33
C ASP A 51 -2.41 3.53 -3.39
N SER A 52 -3.70 3.24 -3.32
CA SER A 52 -4.36 2.40 -4.32
C SER A 52 -4.33 3.04 -5.69
N ARG A 53 -4.45 2.24 -6.74
CA ARG A 53 -4.51 2.79 -8.10
C ARG A 53 -5.56 3.88 -8.19
N GLY A 54 -5.25 4.94 -8.92
CA GLY A 54 -6.16 6.07 -9.08
C GLY A 54 -6.22 7.02 -7.91
N HIS A 55 -5.51 6.73 -6.81
CA HIS A 55 -5.53 7.54 -5.58
C HIS A 55 -4.16 8.10 -5.25
N GLY A 56 -4.15 9.22 -4.52
CA GLY A 56 -2.94 9.82 -3.99
C GLY A 56 -1.87 10.04 -5.04
N LEU A 57 -0.68 9.53 -4.80
CA LEU A 57 0.47 9.67 -5.69
C LEU A 57 0.61 8.49 -6.66
N SER A 58 -0.26 7.49 -6.57
CA SER A 58 -0.27 6.38 -7.52
C SER A 58 -0.80 6.82 -8.88
N GLN A 59 -0.50 6.02 -9.91
CA GLN A 59 -0.90 6.31 -11.27
C GLN A 59 -2.42 6.50 -11.38
N LYS A 60 -2.84 7.56 -12.06
CA LYS A 60 -4.26 7.81 -12.29
C LYS A 60 -4.78 6.85 -13.35
N VAL A 61 -6.01 6.38 -13.14
CA VAL A 61 -6.69 5.48 -14.07
C VAL A 61 -8.10 6.03 -14.30
N GLU A 62 -8.69 5.72 -15.45
CA GLU A 62 -10.04 6.18 -15.77
C GLU A 62 -11.10 5.40 -15.01
N GLU A 63 -10.87 4.11 -14.84
CA GLU A 63 -11.76 3.22 -14.10
C GLU A 63 -10.92 2.35 -13.19
N TYR A 64 -11.47 2.00 -12.03
CA TYR A 64 -10.80 1.04 -11.16
C TYR A 64 -11.85 0.15 -10.50
N HIS A 65 -11.53 -1.14 -10.48
CA HIS A 65 -12.41 -2.18 -9.93
C HIS A 65 -11.73 -2.80 -8.73
N TYR A 66 -12.52 -3.27 -7.77
CA TYR A 66 -11.95 -3.86 -6.55
C TYR A 66 -11.11 -5.10 -6.85
N GLU A 67 -11.48 -5.87 -7.89
CA GLU A 67 -10.68 -7.02 -8.31
C GLU A 67 -9.27 -6.62 -8.72
N ASP A 68 -9.14 -5.52 -9.47
CA ASP A 68 -7.84 -5.01 -9.88
C ASP A 68 -7.05 -4.48 -8.68
N MET A 69 -7.73 -3.81 -7.76
CA MET A 69 -7.08 -3.28 -6.56
C MET A 69 -6.59 -4.41 -5.67
N ALA A 70 -7.36 -5.48 -5.54
CA ALA A 70 -6.95 -6.65 -4.76
C ALA A 70 -5.75 -7.35 -5.41
N GLU A 71 -5.72 -7.46 -6.73
CA GLU A 71 -4.59 -8.04 -7.45
C GLU A 71 -3.35 -7.16 -7.31
N ASP A 72 -3.51 -5.84 -7.30
CA ASP A 72 -2.41 -4.91 -7.08
C ASP A 72 -1.74 -5.20 -5.73
N VAL A 73 -2.52 -5.37 -4.68
CA VAL A 73 -2.00 -5.64 -3.33
C VAL A 73 -1.27 -6.98 -3.30
N PHE A 74 -1.86 -8.00 -3.91
CA PHE A 74 -1.25 -9.32 -3.98
C PHE A 74 0.10 -9.27 -4.69
N GLN A 75 0.16 -8.62 -5.85
CA GLN A 75 1.42 -8.49 -6.59
C GLN A 75 2.42 -7.59 -5.87
N PHE A 76 1.95 -6.58 -5.16
CA PHE A 76 2.80 -5.74 -4.33
C PHE A 76 3.52 -6.57 -3.26
N ILE A 77 2.76 -7.40 -2.55
CA ILE A 77 3.32 -8.28 -1.51
C ILE A 77 4.34 -9.24 -2.12
N GLN A 78 4.03 -9.82 -3.26
CA GLN A 78 4.94 -10.74 -3.95
C GLN A 78 6.21 -10.04 -4.43
N ALA A 79 6.07 -8.85 -5.03
CA ALA A 79 7.21 -8.12 -5.60
C ALA A 79 8.21 -7.70 -4.52
N LEU A 80 7.73 -7.38 -3.32
CA LEU A 80 8.60 -7.01 -2.20
C LEU A 80 9.05 -8.21 -1.39
N GLY A 81 8.59 -9.42 -1.72
CA GLY A 81 9.01 -10.64 -1.02
C GLY A 81 8.56 -10.71 0.43
N LEU A 82 7.42 -10.10 0.75
CA LEU A 82 6.93 -10.05 2.13
C LEU A 82 6.33 -11.39 2.54
N GLU A 83 6.67 -11.83 3.76
CA GLU A 83 6.16 -13.07 4.33
C GLU A 83 5.46 -12.79 5.65
N HIS A 84 4.46 -13.58 5.99
CA HIS A 84 3.69 -13.44 7.24
C HIS A 84 3.08 -12.04 7.36
N VAL A 85 2.49 -11.55 6.28
CA VAL A 85 1.95 -10.20 6.18
C VAL A 85 0.61 -10.10 6.91
N THR A 86 0.47 -9.00 7.64
CA THR A 86 -0.83 -8.60 8.18
C THR A 86 -1.43 -7.50 7.34
#